data_fc8fd154d0c56ab14ecd935e56cf2dfd
#
_entry.id   fc8fd154d0c56ab14ecd935e56cf2dfd
#
_cell.length_a   1.000
_cell.length_b   1.000
_cell.length_c   1.000
_cell.angle_alpha   90.00
_cell.angle_beta   90.00
_cell.angle_gamma   90.00
#
_symmetry.space_group_name_H-M   'P 1'
#
loop_
_entity.id
_entity.type
_entity.pdbx_description
1 polymer ?
#
loop_
_entity_poly.entity_id
_entity_poly.type
_entity_poly.pdbx_seq_one_letter_code
_entity_poly.pdbx_strand_id
1 'polypeptide(L)'
;MKILHIACLAGLLWLTGCATTGSAPDQAAAGGSTTSTKAPAATHTPVIPNGPLKPITAAQAASGEVASLSAPADLWDRIRRGFAMPDLQHELVQDREQWYATRPDYMQRMTERSSKYLFHIVEELERRGMPTELALLPYIESAFNPQAVSSAKAAGMWQFMPATGNYFDLKQNAFRDDRRDVLASTRAALDYLQKLYGMFGDWHLALAAYNWGEGSVGRAIARNQKLGLGTSYTDLNMPAETRMYVPKLQAVKNIVANPEAFNTELPLIENHPYFQTVDITHDIDVSLVASLAGIREEDFRALNPSFKRPVILAAGTPQILLPWDNAKVFQRNLEAKREGQYASWTVWSVPTTMSVAEAAQRAGMSEADLRSMNNIPPRMLIKAGSALMV
;
A
#
# COMPACT_ATOMS: atom_id res chain seq x y z
N MET A 1 53.16 13.36 1.74
CA MET A 1 53.74 14.68 2.09
C MET A 1 52.62 15.71 2.06
N LYS A 2 52.44 16.37 3.17
CA LYS A 2 51.62 17.51 3.55
C LYS A 2 50.16 17.22 3.97
N ILE A 3 50.06 17.06 5.25
CA ILE A 3 49.00 17.27 6.22
C ILE A 3 48.58 18.76 6.22
N LEU A 4 47.31 19.05 6.32
CA LEU A 4 46.87 20.29 6.95
C LEU A 4 45.60 20.05 7.77
N HIS A 5 45.78 20.10 9.08
CA HIS A 5 44.73 20.20 10.09
C HIS A 5 44.29 21.66 10.19
N ILE A 6 43.02 21.92 10.38
CA ILE A 6 42.56 23.07 11.16
C ILE A 6 41.34 22.64 11.98
N ALA A 7 41.49 22.88 13.27
CA ALA A 7 40.57 22.55 14.33
C ALA A 7 39.70 23.75 14.75
N CYS A 8 38.63 23.45 15.46
CA CYS A 8 37.96 24.19 16.54
C CYS A 8 37.21 25.49 16.21
N LEU A 9 35.95 25.57 16.60
CA LEU A 9 35.55 26.26 17.82
C LEU A 9 34.10 25.97 18.19
N ALA A 10 33.92 25.58 19.46
CA ALA A 10 32.66 25.45 20.16
C ALA A 10 32.09 26.81 20.54
N GLY A 11 30.75 26.91 20.60
CA GLY A 11 30.06 28.06 21.15
C GLY A 11 28.74 27.66 21.78
N LEU A 12 28.78 27.29 23.07
CA LEU A 12 27.60 27.23 23.94
C LEU A 12 27.09 28.64 24.21
N LEU A 13 25.80 28.87 24.12
CA LEU A 13 25.14 29.97 24.79
C LEU A 13 23.79 29.50 25.37
N TRP A 14 23.79 29.40 26.69
CA TRP A 14 22.63 29.32 27.58
C TRP A 14 21.98 30.72 27.64
N LEU A 15 20.67 30.81 27.60
CA LEU A 15 19.93 31.90 28.24
C LEU A 15 18.62 31.40 28.82
N THR A 16 18.56 31.42 30.10
CA THR A 16 17.45 31.29 31.04
C THR A 16 16.62 32.58 31.07
N GLY A 17 15.31 32.44 31.34
CA GLY A 17 14.77 33.36 32.33
C GLY A 17 13.51 34.13 32.02
N CYS A 18 12.51 33.80 32.80
CA CYS A 18 11.59 34.63 33.59
C CYS A 18 10.38 35.31 32.97
N ALA A 19 9.27 34.84 33.52
CA ALA A 19 7.97 35.52 33.55
C ALA A 19 8.03 36.86 34.32
N THR A 20 7.29 37.86 33.84
CA THR A 20 6.71 38.90 34.72
C THR A 20 5.41 39.44 34.17
N THR A 21 4.44 39.46 35.06
CA THR A 21 3.12 40.14 35.00
C THR A 21 3.25 41.65 35.05
N GLY A 22 2.35 42.37 34.39
CA GLY A 22 2.26 43.82 34.54
C GLY A 22 1.19 44.52 33.69
N SER A 23 0.25 45.11 34.35
CA SER A 23 -0.99 45.79 34.00
C SER A 23 -0.88 46.97 32.99
N ALA A 24 -2.01 47.25 32.37
CA ALA A 24 -2.33 48.41 31.51
C ALA A 24 -2.16 49.79 32.21
N PRO A 25 -2.23 50.97 31.55
CA PRO A 25 -3.43 51.48 30.88
C PRO A 25 -3.24 52.38 29.63
N ASP A 26 -4.36 52.52 28.93
CA ASP A 26 -4.94 53.64 28.14
C ASP A 26 -4.09 54.69 27.40
N GLN A 27 -4.32 54.94 26.11
CA GLN A 27 -5.08 56.02 25.47
C GLN A 27 -4.90 56.07 23.94
N ALA A 28 -6.05 56.03 23.30
CA ALA A 28 -6.58 56.79 22.15
C ALA A 28 -5.70 57.36 21.00
N ALA A 29 -5.99 57.02 19.75
CA ALA A 29 -6.75 57.79 18.79
C ALA A 29 -6.59 57.31 17.33
N ALA A 30 -7.74 57.11 16.71
CA ALA A 30 -8.18 57.46 15.35
C ALA A 30 -7.53 56.86 14.08
N GLY A 31 -8.39 56.15 13.33
CA GLY A 31 -8.56 56.38 11.91
C GLY A 31 -8.27 55.24 10.96
N GLY A 32 -9.31 54.62 10.38
CA GLY A 32 -9.16 53.83 9.16
C GLY A 32 -10.02 52.57 9.10
N SER A 33 -11.26 52.75 8.65
CA SER A 33 -12.27 51.76 8.42
C SER A 33 -11.89 50.81 7.28
N THR A 34 -11.78 49.49 7.56
CA THR A 34 -12.11 48.46 6.60
C THR A 34 -12.85 47.33 7.33
N THR A 35 -14.13 47.22 7.06
CA THR A 35 -15.06 46.25 7.59
C THR A 35 -14.72 44.83 7.08
N SER A 36 -14.07 44.06 7.91
CA SER A 36 -14.05 42.59 7.78
C SER A 36 -15.11 42.03 8.72
N THR A 37 -16.23 41.59 8.18
CA THR A 37 -17.28 40.91 8.90
C THR A 37 -16.80 39.53 9.36
N LYS A 38 -16.27 39.49 10.57
CA LYS A 38 -16.01 38.22 11.30
C LYS A 38 -17.36 37.68 11.81
N ALA A 39 -17.77 36.52 11.29
CA ALA A 39 -18.93 35.81 11.82
C ALA A 39 -18.75 35.58 13.35
N PRO A 40 -19.80 35.80 14.16
CA PRO A 40 -19.70 35.61 15.60
C PRO A 40 -19.48 34.12 15.90
N ALA A 41 -18.42 33.81 16.65
CA ALA A 41 -18.24 32.52 17.25
C ALA A 41 -19.41 32.26 18.22
N ALA A 42 -20.26 31.30 17.90
CA ALA A 42 -21.31 30.84 18.79
C ALA A 42 -20.66 30.20 20.01
N THR A 43 -20.60 30.92 21.11
CA THR A 43 -20.26 30.38 22.41
C THR A 43 -21.49 29.57 22.90
N HIS A 44 -21.46 28.23 22.61
CA HIS A 44 -22.40 27.33 23.23
C HIS A 44 -22.04 27.18 24.72
N THR A 45 -22.68 27.96 25.56
CA THR A 45 -22.73 27.67 27.01
C THR A 45 -23.54 26.38 27.17
N PRO A 46 -23.00 25.32 27.81
CA PRO A 46 -23.80 24.11 28.04
C PRO A 46 -24.97 24.44 28.93
N VAL A 47 -26.19 24.38 28.40
CA VAL A 47 -27.41 24.48 29.18
C VAL A 47 -27.64 23.14 29.87
N ILE A 48 -27.44 23.09 31.17
CA ILE A 48 -27.82 21.93 31.98
C ILE A 48 -29.34 21.91 32.06
N PRO A 49 -30.05 20.88 31.56
CA PRO A 49 -31.50 20.84 31.62
C PRO A 49 -31.99 20.73 33.07
N ASN A 50 -32.94 21.60 33.47
CA ASN A 50 -33.64 21.47 34.74
C ASN A 50 -34.71 20.37 34.61
N GLY A 51 -34.39 19.15 35.01
CA GLY A 51 -35.33 18.03 35.07
C GLY A 51 -35.01 16.90 34.03
N PRO A 52 -35.77 15.81 34.07
CA PRO A 52 -35.57 14.70 33.15
C PRO A 52 -35.89 15.10 31.72
N LEU A 53 -35.01 14.66 30.77
CA LEU A 53 -35.22 14.91 29.36
C LEU A 53 -36.53 14.29 28.88
N LYS A 54 -37.33 15.05 28.13
CA LYS A 54 -38.53 14.51 27.50
C LYS A 54 -38.15 13.56 26.36
N PRO A 55 -38.85 12.43 26.19
CA PRO A 55 -38.65 11.55 25.08
C PRO A 55 -38.81 12.29 23.74
N ILE A 56 -37.89 12.10 22.80
CA ILE A 56 -38.04 12.61 21.45
C ILE A 56 -39.14 11.81 20.77
N THR A 57 -40.20 12.49 20.32
CA THR A 57 -41.28 11.84 19.58
C THR A 57 -40.83 11.48 18.15
N ALA A 58 -41.44 10.45 17.56
CA ALA A 58 -41.17 10.06 16.18
C ALA A 58 -41.35 11.23 15.18
N ALA A 59 -42.29 12.15 15.46
CA ALA A 59 -42.50 13.35 14.63
C ALA A 59 -41.34 14.36 14.76
N GLN A 60 -40.69 14.46 15.92
CA GLN A 60 -39.53 15.32 16.14
C GLN A 60 -38.25 14.70 15.54
N ALA A 61 -38.17 13.36 15.53
CA ALA A 61 -37.09 12.63 14.85
C ALA A 61 -37.20 12.70 13.30
N ALA A 62 -38.43 12.80 12.78
CA ALA A 62 -38.69 12.87 11.34
C ALA A 62 -38.55 14.27 10.71
N SER A 63 -38.40 15.34 11.52
CA SER A 63 -38.36 16.73 11.04
C SER A 63 -37.01 17.23 10.56
N GLY A 64 -35.97 16.41 10.58
CA GLY A 64 -34.69 16.71 9.94
C GLY A 64 -34.58 15.90 8.66
N GLU A 65 -34.57 16.51 7.49
CA GLU A 65 -33.95 15.86 6.32
C GLU A 65 -32.48 15.56 6.63
N VAL A 66 -32.24 14.42 7.22
CA VAL A 66 -30.92 13.82 7.19
C VAL A 66 -30.72 13.44 5.75
N ALA A 67 -30.01 14.30 5.00
CA ALA A 67 -29.48 13.87 3.72
C ALA A 67 -28.76 12.54 4.01
N SER A 68 -29.34 11.43 3.55
CA SER A 68 -28.70 10.14 3.66
C SER A 68 -27.48 10.19 2.76
N LEU A 69 -26.34 10.56 3.33
CA LEU A 69 -25.04 10.27 2.75
C LEU A 69 -24.87 8.74 2.85
N SER A 70 -25.71 8.00 2.12
CA SER A 70 -25.52 6.58 1.97
C SER A 70 -24.20 6.41 1.22
N ALA A 71 -23.19 5.87 1.90
CA ALA A 71 -21.98 5.42 1.24
C ALA A 71 -22.40 4.51 0.08
N PRO A 72 -21.74 4.60 -1.09
CA PRO A 72 -22.04 3.71 -2.19
C PRO A 72 -21.96 2.26 -1.69
N ALA A 73 -22.98 1.46 -1.97
CA ALA A 73 -22.96 0.04 -1.64
C ALA A 73 -21.94 -0.70 -2.51
N ASP A 74 -21.73 -0.22 -3.74
CA ASP A 74 -20.77 -0.73 -4.71
C ASP A 74 -19.46 0.07 -4.65
N LEU A 75 -18.34 -0.63 -4.48
CA LEU A 75 -17.00 -0.02 -4.48
C LEU A 75 -16.63 0.60 -5.84
N TRP A 76 -17.18 0.09 -6.95
CA TRP A 76 -16.98 0.67 -8.27
C TRP A 76 -17.52 2.09 -8.36
N ASP A 77 -18.67 2.37 -7.75
CA ASP A 77 -19.23 3.71 -7.68
C ASP A 77 -18.34 4.67 -6.88
N ARG A 78 -17.74 4.17 -5.80
CA ARG A 78 -16.77 4.94 -5.02
C ARG A 78 -15.52 5.26 -5.86
N ILE A 79 -14.99 4.29 -6.60
CA ILE A 79 -13.85 4.46 -7.51
C ILE A 79 -14.18 5.49 -8.60
N ARG A 80 -15.34 5.36 -9.27
CA ARG A 80 -15.76 6.30 -10.34
C ARG A 80 -15.86 7.74 -9.85
N ARG A 81 -16.40 7.96 -8.66
CA ARG A 81 -16.53 9.30 -8.05
C ARG A 81 -15.20 9.97 -7.75
N GLY A 82 -14.15 9.21 -7.54
CA GLY A 82 -12.81 9.72 -7.25
C GLY A 82 -11.91 9.85 -8.47
N PHE A 83 -12.40 9.64 -9.69
CA PHE A 83 -11.64 9.86 -10.92
C PHE A 83 -11.29 11.33 -11.06
N ALA A 84 -10.02 11.65 -11.19
CA ALA A 84 -9.50 13.01 -11.23
C ALA A 84 -8.30 13.20 -12.18
N MET A 85 -7.82 12.12 -12.82
CA MET A 85 -6.75 12.25 -13.81
C MET A 85 -7.31 12.76 -15.13
N PRO A 86 -6.55 13.61 -15.86
CA PRO A 86 -6.90 13.97 -17.23
C PRO A 86 -7.01 12.73 -18.12
N ASP A 87 -8.00 12.69 -19.01
CA ASP A 87 -8.13 11.61 -19.98
C ASP A 87 -7.07 11.72 -21.08
N LEU A 88 -6.46 10.60 -21.43
CA LEU A 88 -5.60 10.50 -22.59
C LEU A 88 -6.44 10.17 -23.83
N GLN A 89 -6.51 11.15 -24.77
CA GLN A 89 -7.15 10.94 -26.09
C GLN A 89 -6.08 10.45 -27.07
N HIS A 90 -6.07 9.16 -27.34
CA HIS A 90 -5.06 8.54 -28.23
C HIS A 90 -5.56 7.23 -28.84
N GLU A 91 -5.18 6.93 -30.08
CA GLU A 91 -5.56 5.70 -30.80
C GLU A 91 -5.15 4.41 -30.03
N LEU A 92 -4.04 4.44 -29.30
CA LEU A 92 -3.59 3.32 -28.47
C LEU A 92 -4.55 3.01 -27.31
N VAL A 93 -5.35 3.98 -26.87
CA VAL A 93 -6.38 3.74 -25.85
C VAL A 93 -7.48 2.87 -26.46
N GLN A 94 -7.99 3.24 -27.64
CA GLN A 94 -9.03 2.50 -28.36
C GLN A 94 -8.59 1.06 -28.69
N ASP A 95 -7.32 0.90 -29.11
CA ASP A 95 -6.73 -0.41 -29.33
C ASP A 95 -6.75 -1.27 -28.07
N ARG A 96 -6.44 -0.69 -26.89
CA ARG A 96 -6.47 -1.41 -25.62
C ARG A 96 -7.89 -1.66 -25.10
N GLU A 97 -8.80 -0.74 -25.28
CA GLU A 97 -10.24 -0.93 -24.98
C GLU A 97 -10.78 -2.15 -25.75
N GLN A 98 -10.53 -2.22 -27.04
CA GLN A 98 -10.94 -3.36 -27.85
C GLN A 98 -10.26 -4.65 -27.42
N TRP A 99 -8.98 -4.58 -27.06
CA TRP A 99 -8.24 -5.74 -26.58
C TRP A 99 -8.87 -6.34 -25.30
N TYR A 100 -9.27 -5.50 -24.34
CA TYR A 100 -9.94 -5.94 -23.10
C TYR A 100 -11.39 -6.38 -23.40
N ALA A 101 -12.15 -5.64 -24.15
CA ALA A 101 -13.55 -5.94 -24.48
C ALA A 101 -13.73 -7.29 -25.20
N THR A 102 -12.73 -7.71 -25.98
CA THR A 102 -12.73 -9.03 -26.63
C THR A 102 -12.28 -10.18 -25.73
N ARG A 103 -11.99 -9.91 -24.43
CA ARG A 103 -11.50 -10.89 -23.45
C ARG A 103 -12.25 -10.80 -22.13
N PRO A 104 -13.57 -11.01 -22.10
CA PRO A 104 -14.39 -10.85 -20.92
C PRO A 104 -13.91 -11.75 -19.76
N ASP A 105 -13.50 -12.98 -20.03
CA ASP A 105 -12.96 -13.90 -19.01
C ASP A 105 -11.68 -13.35 -18.35
N TYR A 106 -10.86 -12.60 -19.09
CA TYR A 106 -9.66 -11.97 -18.55
C TYR A 106 -10.03 -10.84 -17.59
N MET A 107 -10.97 -9.98 -17.99
CA MET A 107 -11.50 -8.91 -17.14
C MET A 107 -12.15 -9.47 -15.88
N GLN A 108 -12.99 -10.50 -16.01
CA GLN A 108 -13.63 -11.15 -14.86
C GLN A 108 -12.60 -11.68 -13.86
N ARG A 109 -11.61 -12.45 -14.32
CA ARG A 109 -10.55 -12.97 -13.41
C ARG A 109 -9.76 -11.87 -12.71
N MET A 110 -9.47 -10.78 -13.40
CA MET A 110 -8.78 -9.64 -12.76
C MET A 110 -9.66 -9.00 -11.70
N THR A 111 -10.95 -8.82 -11.99
CA THR A 111 -11.90 -8.23 -11.05
C THR A 111 -12.11 -9.10 -9.82
N GLU A 112 -12.26 -10.42 -10.00
CA GLU A 112 -12.35 -11.37 -8.89
C GLU A 112 -11.12 -11.31 -7.98
N ARG A 113 -9.91 -11.20 -8.55
CA ARG A 113 -8.68 -11.05 -7.75
C ARG A 113 -8.63 -9.73 -7.01
N SER A 114 -9.03 -8.65 -7.66
CA SER A 114 -8.97 -7.30 -7.12
C SER A 114 -9.93 -7.08 -5.94
N SER A 115 -11.05 -7.82 -5.89
CA SER A 115 -12.09 -7.68 -4.87
C SER A 115 -11.55 -7.76 -3.43
N LYS A 116 -10.49 -8.53 -3.22
CA LYS A 116 -9.85 -8.68 -1.91
C LYS A 116 -9.03 -7.45 -1.48
N TYR A 117 -8.59 -6.61 -2.41
CA TYR A 117 -7.57 -5.58 -2.16
C TYR A 117 -8.07 -4.16 -2.46
N LEU A 118 -9.02 -4.00 -3.38
CA LEU A 118 -9.44 -2.70 -3.90
C LEU A 118 -9.93 -1.75 -2.81
N PHE A 119 -10.72 -2.24 -1.84
CA PHE A 119 -11.20 -1.39 -0.76
C PHE A 119 -10.04 -0.70 -0.02
N HIS A 120 -9.02 -1.47 0.38
CA HIS A 120 -7.84 -0.93 1.06
C HIS A 120 -7.09 0.08 0.19
N ILE A 121 -6.91 -0.22 -1.10
CA ILE A 121 -6.19 0.67 -2.03
C ILE A 121 -6.94 1.99 -2.21
N VAL A 122 -8.27 1.94 -2.38
CA VAL A 122 -9.12 3.13 -2.52
C VAL A 122 -9.07 3.98 -1.26
N GLU A 123 -9.18 3.37 -0.08
CA GLU A 123 -9.04 4.09 1.19
C GLU A 123 -7.70 4.82 1.32
N GLU A 124 -6.59 4.16 0.95
CA GLU A 124 -5.26 4.76 1.00
C GLU A 124 -5.11 5.92 -0.01
N LEU A 125 -5.71 5.80 -1.21
CA LEU A 125 -5.73 6.87 -2.20
C LEU A 125 -6.52 8.09 -1.69
N GLU A 126 -7.73 7.87 -1.19
CA GLU A 126 -8.58 8.94 -0.67
C GLU A 126 -7.95 9.67 0.52
N ARG A 127 -7.34 8.94 1.48
CA ARG A 127 -6.61 9.56 2.60
C ARG A 127 -5.47 10.47 2.16
N ARG A 128 -4.90 10.22 0.98
CA ARG A 128 -3.80 10.99 0.40
C ARG A 128 -4.26 12.05 -0.59
N GLY A 129 -5.57 12.15 -0.88
CA GLY A 129 -6.11 13.03 -1.90
C GLY A 129 -5.62 12.70 -3.31
N MET A 130 -5.34 11.42 -3.59
CA MET A 130 -4.85 10.94 -4.88
C MET A 130 -6.00 10.45 -5.76
N PRO A 131 -5.89 10.56 -7.09
CA PRO A 131 -6.89 10.05 -8.03
C PRO A 131 -7.15 8.55 -7.87
N THR A 132 -8.40 8.15 -7.86
CA THR A 132 -8.78 6.74 -7.68
C THR A 132 -8.53 5.86 -8.91
N GLU A 133 -8.27 6.44 -10.08
CA GLU A 133 -7.75 5.71 -11.25
C GLU A 133 -6.50 4.90 -10.91
N LEU A 134 -5.70 5.37 -9.96
CA LEU A 134 -4.48 4.68 -9.52
C LEU A 134 -4.77 3.35 -8.81
N ALA A 135 -6.00 3.13 -8.31
CA ALA A 135 -6.43 1.81 -7.82
C ALA A 135 -6.48 0.76 -8.93
N LEU A 136 -6.55 1.20 -10.18
CA LEU A 136 -6.60 0.31 -11.35
C LEU A 136 -5.19 -0.05 -11.87
N LEU A 137 -4.13 0.52 -11.32
CA LEU A 137 -2.76 0.28 -11.77
C LEU A 137 -2.34 -1.21 -11.65
N PRO A 138 -2.67 -1.94 -10.58
CA PRO A 138 -2.37 -3.37 -10.50
C PRO A 138 -3.02 -4.23 -11.59
N TYR A 139 -4.09 -3.76 -12.27
CA TYR A 139 -4.66 -4.46 -13.44
C TYR A 139 -3.64 -4.57 -14.56
N ILE A 140 -2.91 -3.50 -14.83
CA ILE A 140 -1.94 -3.46 -15.94
C ILE A 140 -0.55 -3.96 -15.53
N GLU A 141 -0.23 -3.97 -14.24
CA GLU A 141 1.05 -4.44 -13.72
C GLU A 141 1.10 -5.96 -13.56
N SER A 142 0.08 -6.55 -12.95
CA SER A 142 0.10 -7.96 -12.56
C SER A 142 -1.23 -8.69 -12.73
N ALA A 143 -2.25 -8.07 -13.33
CA ALA A 143 -3.63 -8.56 -13.27
C ALA A 143 -4.09 -8.86 -11.83
N PHE A 144 -3.74 -7.97 -10.89
CA PHE A 144 -3.97 -8.10 -9.44
C PHE A 144 -3.43 -9.40 -8.83
N ASN A 145 -2.35 -9.94 -9.36
CA ASN A 145 -1.72 -11.14 -8.80
C ASN A 145 -0.59 -10.74 -7.81
N PRO A 146 -0.79 -10.87 -6.50
CA PRO A 146 0.23 -10.50 -5.52
C PRO A 146 1.43 -11.45 -5.52
N GLN A 147 1.30 -12.64 -6.12
CA GLN A 147 2.38 -13.61 -6.27
C GLN A 147 3.19 -13.40 -7.57
N ALA A 148 2.79 -12.45 -8.43
CA ALA A 148 3.45 -12.24 -9.72
C ALA A 148 4.95 -11.92 -9.54
N VAL A 149 5.77 -12.53 -10.40
CA VAL A 149 7.20 -12.22 -10.54
C VAL A 149 7.51 -12.15 -12.02
N SER A 150 8.02 -11.02 -12.47
CA SER A 150 8.43 -10.83 -13.86
C SER A 150 9.79 -11.46 -14.15
N SER A 151 10.12 -11.63 -15.43
CA SER A 151 11.46 -12.07 -15.86
C SER A 151 12.57 -11.14 -15.37
N ALA A 152 12.27 -9.84 -15.23
CA ALA A 152 13.17 -8.83 -14.67
C ALA A 152 13.20 -8.83 -13.13
N LYS A 153 12.50 -9.78 -12.46
CA LYS A 153 12.40 -9.92 -11.00
C LYS A 153 11.61 -8.80 -10.29
N ALA A 154 10.79 -8.05 -11.02
CA ALA A 154 9.76 -7.26 -10.38
C ALA A 154 8.74 -8.18 -9.69
N ALA A 155 8.21 -7.80 -8.54
CA ALA A 155 7.37 -8.69 -7.73
C ALA A 155 6.15 -7.98 -7.13
N GLY A 156 5.10 -8.77 -6.88
CA GLY A 156 3.87 -8.34 -6.23
C GLY A 156 2.86 -7.70 -7.19
N MET A 157 1.72 -7.28 -6.65
CA MET A 157 0.68 -6.66 -7.48
C MET A 157 1.11 -5.32 -8.09
N TRP A 158 2.04 -4.60 -7.45
CA TRP A 158 2.59 -3.31 -7.88
C TRP A 158 3.89 -3.42 -8.68
N GLN A 159 4.39 -4.64 -8.92
CA GLN A 159 5.58 -4.95 -9.71
C GLN A 159 6.85 -4.15 -9.31
N PHE A 160 7.13 -4.08 -8.01
CA PHE A 160 8.36 -3.45 -7.53
C PHE A 160 9.62 -4.20 -7.97
N MET A 161 10.55 -3.48 -8.59
CA MET A 161 11.92 -3.94 -8.78
C MET A 161 12.63 -4.08 -7.42
N PRO A 162 13.59 -5.02 -7.26
CA PRO A 162 14.30 -5.22 -6.00
C PRO A 162 14.90 -3.95 -5.42
N ALA A 163 15.60 -3.15 -6.23
CA ALA A 163 16.24 -1.92 -5.78
C ALA A 163 15.22 -0.85 -5.36
N THR A 164 14.14 -0.67 -6.16
CA THR A 164 13.07 0.27 -5.83
C THR A 164 12.34 -0.16 -4.57
N GLY A 165 12.08 -1.47 -4.40
CA GLY A 165 11.50 -2.00 -3.17
C GLY A 165 12.34 -1.67 -1.94
N ASN A 166 13.66 -1.87 -2.00
CA ASN A 166 14.57 -1.52 -0.90
C ASN A 166 14.57 -0.01 -0.60
N TYR A 167 14.49 0.83 -1.64
CA TYR A 167 14.42 2.29 -1.47
C TYR A 167 13.16 2.74 -0.69
N PHE A 168 12.05 1.99 -0.82
CA PHE A 168 10.80 2.23 -0.11
C PHE A 168 10.60 1.30 1.10
N ASP A 169 11.68 0.79 1.69
CA ASP A 169 11.69 -0.04 2.90
C ASP A 169 10.91 -1.36 2.79
N LEU A 170 10.78 -1.90 1.58
CA LEU A 170 10.20 -3.22 1.37
C LEU A 170 11.26 -4.30 1.61
N LYS A 171 11.16 -4.98 2.74
CA LYS A 171 12.12 -6.02 3.15
C LYS A 171 12.12 -7.20 2.18
N GLN A 172 13.31 -7.66 1.82
CA GLN A 172 13.52 -8.79 0.91
C GLN A 172 14.56 -9.72 1.51
N ASN A 173 14.13 -10.86 2.03
CA ASN A 173 15.03 -11.85 2.63
C ASN A 173 14.53 -13.29 2.37
N ALA A 174 15.14 -14.28 3.03
CA ALA A 174 14.79 -15.70 2.89
C ALA A 174 13.39 -16.04 3.40
N PHE A 175 12.84 -15.26 4.33
CA PHE A 175 11.57 -15.51 5.02
C PHE A 175 10.41 -14.72 4.44
N ARG A 176 10.67 -13.50 3.96
CA ARG A 176 9.64 -12.63 3.42
C ARG A 176 10.13 -11.76 2.27
N ASP A 177 9.18 -11.34 1.44
CA ASP A 177 9.36 -10.37 0.36
C ASP A 177 8.20 -9.37 0.41
N ASP A 178 8.45 -8.19 1.02
CA ASP A 178 7.42 -7.17 1.26
C ASP A 178 6.95 -6.47 -0.02
N ARG A 179 7.61 -6.69 -1.15
CA ARG A 179 7.10 -6.26 -2.45
C ARG A 179 5.78 -6.95 -2.81
N ARG A 180 5.49 -8.10 -2.16
CA ARG A 180 4.24 -8.84 -2.27
C ARG A 180 3.28 -8.55 -1.13
N ASP A 181 3.74 -7.95 -0.03
CA ASP A 181 2.89 -7.60 1.10
C ASP A 181 1.84 -6.57 0.69
N VAL A 182 0.57 -6.86 0.98
CA VAL A 182 -0.55 -6.06 0.52
C VAL A 182 -0.48 -4.63 1.05
N LEU A 183 -0.23 -4.47 2.35
CA LEU A 183 -0.21 -3.15 2.99
C LEU A 183 1.08 -2.39 2.67
N ALA A 184 2.23 -3.06 2.87
CA ALA A 184 3.53 -2.43 2.69
C ALA A 184 3.77 -2.01 1.23
N SER A 185 3.42 -2.88 0.26
CA SER A 185 3.61 -2.56 -1.16
C SER A 185 2.63 -1.50 -1.66
N THR A 186 1.39 -1.48 -1.16
CA THR A 186 0.43 -0.40 -1.47
C THR A 186 0.94 0.93 -0.94
N ARG A 187 1.35 1.02 0.33
CA ARG A 187 1.97 2.22 0.89
C ARG A 187 3.13 2.69 0.01
N ALA A 188 4.07 1.81 -0.29
CA ALA A 188 5.26 2.13 -1.08
C ALA A 188 4.92 2.60 -2.51
N ALA A 189 3.93 1.98 -3.16
CA ALA A 189 3.49 2.36 -4.50
C ALA A 189 2.89 3.77 -4.51
N LEU A 190 2.04 4.09 -3.53
CA LEU A 190 1.43 5.41 -3.43
C LEU A 190 2.45 6.48 -3.03
N ASP A 191 3.41 6.17 -2.13
CA ASP A 191 4.53 7.06 -1.80
C ASP A 191 5.37 7.36 -3.06
N TYR A 192 5.65 6.34 -3.88
CA TYR A 192 6.41 6.52 -5.10
C TYR A 192 5.64 7.33 -6.16
N LEU A 193 4.36 7.02 -6.39
CA LEU A 193 3.51 7.77 -7.31
C LEU A 193 3.36 9.24 -6.89
N GLN A 194 3.21 9.50 -5.60
CA GLN A 194 3.12 10.86 -5.05
C GLN A 194 4.44 11.64 -5.26
N LYS A 195 5.59 10.98 -5.01
CA LYS A 195 6.91 11.54 -5.33
C LYS A 195 7.04 11.88 -6.80
N LEU A 196 6.64 10.97 -7.70
CA LEU A 196 6.73 11.15 -9.14
C LEU A 196 5.83 12.28 -9.64
N TYR A 197 4.61 12.37 -9.11
CA TYR A 197 3.73 13.50 -9.40
C TYR A 197 4.31 14.83 -8.91
N GLY A 198 4.90 14.86 -7.73
CA GLY A 198 5.61 16.04 -7.22
C GLY A 198 6.80 16.48 -8.10
N MET A 199 7.46 15.53 -8.80
CA MET A 199 8.57 15.82 -9.71
C MET A 199 8.11 16.38 -11.06
N PHE A 200 7.01 15.87 -11.62
CA PHE A 200 6.61 16.18 -13.00
C PHE A 200 5.37 17.05 -13.10
N GLY A 201 4.55 17.16 -12.05
CA GLY A 201 3.29 17.93 -12.03
C GLY A 201 2.20 17.40 -12.98
N ASP A 202 2.42 16.21 -13.54
CA ASP A 202 1.57 15.56 -14.53
C ASP A 202 1.47 14.05 -14.25
N TRP A 203 0.24 13.52 -14.17
CA TRP A 203 0.01 12.11 -13.86
C TRP A 203 0.47 11.16 -14.97
N HIS A 204 0.34 11.54 -16.24
CA HIS A 204 0.79 10.71 -17.35
C HIS A 204 2.32 10.57 -17.35
N LEU A 205 3.04 11.67 -17.06
CA LEU A 205 4.50 11.64 -16.89
C LEU A 205 4.91 10.89 -15.63
N ALA A 206 4.17 11.03 -14.53
CA ALA A 206 4.41 10.25 -13.31
C ALA A 206 4.25 8.75 -13.54
N LEU A 207 3.22 8.34 -14.27
CA LEU A 207 3.00 6.94 -14.66
C LEU A 207 4.07 6.42 -15.63
N ALA A 208 4.48 7.24 -16.60
CA ALA A 208 5.63 6.90 -17.45
C ALA A 208 6.90 6.68 -16.63
N ALA A 209 7.13 7.52 -15.61
CA ALA A 209 8.28 7.41 -14.71
C ALA A 209 8.17 6.21 -13.76
N TYR A 210 6.97 5.83 -13.33
CA TYR A 210 6.76 4.61 -12.55
C TYR A 210 7.21 3.36 -13.33
N ASN A 211 6.88 3.30 -14.63
CA ASN A 211 7.24 2.18 -15.51
C ASN A 211 8.69 2.22 -16.00
N TRP A 212 9.19 3.40 -16.39
CA TRP A 212 10.50 3.55 -17.07
C TRP A 212 11.61 4.16 -16.20
N GLY A 213 11.23 4.66 -15.01
CA GLY A 213 12.12 5.34 -14.09
C GLY A 213 12.17 6.85 -14.31
N GLU A 214 12.17 7.61 -13.20
CA GLU A 214 12.16 9.08 -13.20
C GLU A 214 13.33 9.69 -13.94
N GLY A 215 14.51 9.09 -13.84
CA GLY A 215 15.70 9.57 -14.54
C GLY A 215 15.59 9.47 -16.08
N SER A 216 14.91 8.44 -16.58
CA SER A 216 14.71 8.24 -18.02
C SER A 216 13.70 9.26 -18.57
N VAL A 217 12.58 9.46 -17.88
CA VAL A 217 11.59 10.48 -18.25
C VAL A 217 12.20 11.87 -18.19
N GLY A 218 12.94 12.19 -17.11
CA GLY A 218 13.61 13.49 -16.99
C GLY A 218 14.60 13.78 -18.13
N ARG A 219 15.38 12.77 -18.56
CA ARG A 219 16.28 12.91 -19.73
C ARG A 219 15.52 13.10 -21.04
N ALA A 220 14.40 12.39 -21.23
CA ALA A 220 13.58 12.55 -22.43
C ALA A 220 12.96 13.97 -22.50
N ILE A 221 12.44 14.49 -21.40
CA ILE A 221 11.95 15.87 -21.28
C ILE A 221 13.04 16.86 -21.61
N ALA A 222 14.21 16.75 -20.96
CA ALA A 222 15.34 17.66 -21.21
C ALA A 222 15.83 17.64 -22.65
N ARG A 223 15.81 16.47 -23.31
CA ARG A 223 16.13 16.35 -24.73
C ARG A 223 15.13 17.12 -25.59
N ASN A 224 13.82 16.92 -25.37
CA ASN A 224 12.79 17.61 -26.14
C ASN A 224 12.85 19.12 -25.94
N GLN A 225 13.06 19.58 -24.71
CA GLN A 225 13.24 21.04 -24.40
C GLN A 225 14.38 21.64 -25.20
N LYS A 226 15.54 20.96 -25.29
CA LYS A 226 16.69 21.43 -26.09
C LYS A 226 16.38 21.53 -27.58
N LEU A 227 15.43 20.74 -28.07
CA LEU A 227 15.01 20.71 -29.48
C LEU A 227 13.80 21.61 -29.75
N GLY A 228 13.26 22.31 -28.73
CA GLY A 228 12.04 23.11 -28.85
C GLY A 228 10.78 22.27 -29.12
N LEU A 229 10.78 20.99 -28.74
CA LEU A 229 9.66 20.07 -28.91
C LEU A 229 8.77 20.05 -27.66
N GLY A 230 7.54 19.53 -27.80
CA GLY A 230 6.64 19.31 -26.68
C GLY A 230 7.19 18.32 -25.66
N THR A 231 6.74 18.42 -24.41
CA THR A 231 7.22 17.61 -23.30
C THR A 231 6.12 16.84 -22.58
N SER A 232 4.92 16.76 -23.17
CA SER A 232 3.83 15.93 -22.66
C SER A 232 4.14 14.44 -22.87
N TYR A 233 3.39 13.58 -22.24
CA TYR A 233 3.54 12.13 -22.36
C TYR A 233 3.64 11.65 -23.81
N THR A 234 2.78 12.17 -24.69
CA THR A 234 2.73 11.77 -26.11
C THR A 234 3.87 12.31 -26.95
N ASP A 235 4.54 13.36 -26.49
CA ASP A 235 5.66 14.01 -27.21
C ASP A 235 7.00 13.27 -26.99
N LEU A 236 7.09 12.48 -25.92
CA LEU A 236 8.35 11.85 -25.53
C LEU A 236 8.67 10.60 -26.36
N ASN A 237 9.93 10.47 -26.78
CA ASN A 237 10.39 9.22 -27.34
C ASN A 237 10.69 8.20 -26.23
N MET A 238 9.75 7.29 -26.00
CA MET A 238 9.78 6.28 -24.94
C MET A 238 9.79 4.86 -25.54
N PRO A 239 10.23 3.84 -24.77
CA PRO A 239 10.06 2.44 -25.16
C PRO A 239 8.59 2.09 -25.43
N ALA A 240 8.35 1.11 -26.29
CA ALA A 240 7.00 0.69 -26.67
C ALA A 240 6.14 0.31 -25.42
N GLU A 241 6.73 -0.35 -24.44
CA GLU A 241 6.04 -0.70 -23.20
C GLU A 241 5.54 0.55 -22.45
N THR A 242 6.40 1.55 -22.28
CA THR A 242 6.05 2.81 -21.58
C THR A 242 5.03 3.62 -22.37
N ARG A 243 5.15 3.67 -23.71
CA ARG A 243 4.13 4.32 -24.58
C ARG A 243 2.76 3.68 -24.49
N MET A 244 2.67 2.39 -24.13
CA MET A 244 1.42 1.67 -23.93
C MET A 244 0.90 1.72 -22.50
N TYR A 245 1.69 2.27 -21.57
CA TYR A 245 1.39 2.17 -20.14
C TYR A 245 0.15 2.98 -19.74
N VAL A 246 0.16 4.29 -20.02
CA VAL A 246 -1.03 5.14 -19.79
C VAL A 246 -2.22 4.73 -20.64
N PRO A 247 -2.08 4.40 -21.96
CA PRO A 247 -3.19 3.85 -22.76
C PRO A 247 -3.84 2.61 -22.16
N LYS A 248 -3.06 1.68 -21.58
CA LYS A 248 -3.63 0.51 -20.90
C LYS A 248 -4.47 0.91 -19.67
N LEU A 249 -3.95 1.81 -18.84
CA LEU A 249 -4.65 2.28 -17.66
C LEU A 249 -5.92 3.03 -18.03
N GLN A 250 -5.84 3.93 -19.02
CA GLN A 250 -6.99 4.67 -19.53
C GLN A 250 -8.08 3.74 -20.07
N ALA A 251 -7.70 2.70 -20.80
CA ALA A 251 -8.66 1.71 -21.30
C ALA A 251 -9.38 0.98 -20.14
N VAL A 252 -8.66 0.55 -19.12
CA VAL A 252 -9.27 -0.07 -17.93
C VAL A 252 -10.18 0.92 -17.21
N LYS A 253 -9.75 2.19 -17.04
CA LYS A 253 -10.60 3.27 -16.50
C LYS A 253 -11.89 3.42 -17.28
N ASN A 254 -11.83 3.51 -18.61
CA ASN A 254 -12.99 3.70 -19.47
C ASN A 254 -13.98 2.54 -19.36
N ILE A 255 -13.48 1.30 -19.29
CA ILE A 255 -14.31 0.11 -19.06
C ILE A 255 -14.96 0.16 -17.68
N VAL A 256 -14.23 0.53 -16.64
CA VAL A 256 -14.78 0.69 -15.29
C VAL A 256 -15.80 1.83 -15.23
N ALA A 257 -15.55 2.92 -15.96
CA ALA A 257 -16.47 4.07 -16.01
C ALA A 257 -17.82 3.72 -16.69
N ASN A 258 -17.79 2.97 -17.76
CA ASN A 258 -18.98 2.57 -18.54
C ASN A 258 -18.83 1.13 -19.07
N PRO A 259 -19.01 0.11 -18.23
CA PRO A 259 -18.76 -1.27 -18.61
C PRO A 259 -19.70 -1.76 -19.73
N GLU A 260 -20.94 -1.28 -19.78
CA GLU A 260 -21.90 -1.66 -20.80
C GLU A 260 -21.45 -1.28 -22.22
N ALA A 261 -20.76 -0.13 -22.37
CA ALA A 261 -20.24 0.30 -23.68
C ALA A 261 -19.19 -0.66 -24.26
N PHE A 262 -18.61 -1.50 -23.41
CA PHE A 262 -17.57 -2.47 -23.77
C PHE A 262 -18.05 -3.93 -23.67
N ASN A 263 -19.37 -4.16 -23.59
CA ASN A 263 -19.96 -5.49 -23.35
C ASN A 263 -19.30 -6.23 -22.19
N THR A 264 -18.94 -5.48 -21.14
CA THR A 264 -18.28 -6.02 -19.94
C THR A 264 -19.23 -5.89 -18.76
N GLU A 265 -19.35 -6.96 -17.97
CA GLU A 265 -20.02 -6.95 -16.69
C GLU A 265 -18.99 -6.91 -15.58
N LEU A 266 -19.10 -5.94 -14.69
CA LEU A 266 -18.26 -5.85 -13.51
C LEU A 266 -19.01 -6.51 -12.34
N PRO A 267 -18.45 -7.58 -11.74
CA PRO A 267 -19.04 -8.17 -10.53
C PRO A 267 -19.14 -7.13 -9.42
N LEU A 268 -20.20 -7.17 -8.64
CA LEU A 268 -20.35 -6.34 -7.45
C LEU A 268 -19.19 -6.57 -6.49
N ILE A 269 -18.55 -5.49 -6.06
CA ILE A 269 -17.60 -5.48 -4.96
C ILE A 269 -18.20 -4.61 -3.86
N GLU A 270 -18.45 -5.20 -2.71
CA GLU A 270 -18.99 -4.47 -1.56
C GLU A 270 -18.03 -3.36 -1.11
N ASN A 271 -18.57 -2.19 -0.82
CA ASN A 271 -17.80 -1.08 -0.25
C ASN A 271 -17.54 -1.31 1.25
N HIS A 272 -16.85 -2.40 1.55
CA HIS A 272 -16.52 -2.88 2.88
C HIS A 272 -15.12 -3.52 2.88
N PRO A 273 -14.32 -3.38 3.97
CA PRO A 273 -13.02 -4.03 4.06
C PRO A 273 -13.13 -5.54 3.93
N TYR A 274 -12.37 -6.13 3.01
CA TYR A 274 -12.32 -7.58 2.85
C TYR A 274 -11.57 -8.28 3.98
N PHE A 275 -10.58 -7.63 4.58
CA PHE A 275 -9.70 -8.19 5.60
C PHE A 275 -9.50 -7.25 6.80
N GLN A 276 -9.05 -7.84 7.89
CA GLN A 276 -8.53 -7.15 9.07
C GLN A 276 -7.08 -7.55 9.32
N THR A 277 -6.32 -6.66 9.97
CA THR A 277 -5.00 -6.96 10.53
C THR A 277 -5.15 -7.64 11.88
N VAL A 278 -4.32 -8.66 12.12
CA VAL A 278 -4.25 -9.36 13.40
C VAL A 278 -2.80 -9.45 13.82
N ASP A 279 -2.51 -9.08 15.07
CA ASP A 279 -1.18 -9.14 15.65
C ASP A 279 -0.81 -10.58 16.01
N ILE A 280 0.44 -10.96 15.73
CA ILE A 280 1.01 -12.26 16.08
C ILE A 280 2.08 -12.05 17.15
N THR A 281 1.88 -12.69 18.31
CA THR A 281 2.75 -12.56 19.49
C THR A 281 3.76 -13.71 19.63
N HIS A 282 3.57 -14.80 18.88
CA HIS A 282 4.41 -15.99 18.89
C HIS A 282 4.69 -16.45 17.47
N ASP A 283 5.83 -17.11 17.27
CA ASP A 283 6.07 -17.82 16.00
C ASP A 283 4.97 -18.85 15.79
N ILE A 284 4.38 -18.89 14.60
CA ILE A 284 3.21 -19.72 14.32
C ILE A 284 3.27 -20.26 12.89
N ASP A 285 2.87 -21.52 12.74
CA ASP A 285 2.77 -22.14 11.42
C ASP A 285 1.60 -21.58 10.62
N VAL A 286 1.81 -21.35 9.33
CA VAL A 286 0.79 -20.87 8.40
C VAL A 286 -0.43 -21.81 8.38
N SER A 287 -0.20 -23.13 8.40
CA SER A 287 -1.27 -24.14 8.46
C SER A 287 -2.11 -24.04 9.73
N LEU A 288 -1.47 -23.74 10.88
CA LEU A 288 -2.17 -23.54 12.14
C LEU A 288 -2.99 -22.25 12.12
N VAL A 289 -2.44 -21.17 11.57
CA VAL A 289 -3.21 -19.91 11.40
C VAL A 289 -4.46 -20.16 10.55
N ALA A 290 -4.32 -20.81 9.40
CA ALA A 290 -5.43 -21.13 8.51
C ALA A 290 -6.50 -21.98 9.22
N SER A 291 -6.07 -23.01 9.96
CA SER A 291 -6.95 -23.86 10.76
C SER A 291 -7.70 -23.09 11.85
N LEU A 292 -6.99 -22.28 12.64
CA LEU A 292 -7.58 -21.48 13.72
C LEU A 292 -8.53 -20.40 13.18
N ALA A 293 -8.25 -19.86 11.99
CA ALA A 293 -9.12 -18.90 11.32
C ALA A 293 -10.31 -19.55 10.59
N GLY A 294 -10.31 -20.88 10.42
CA GLY A 294 -11.35 -21.60 9.66
C GLY A 294 -11.34 -21.27 8.17
N ILE A 295 -10.16 -21.04 7.59
CA ILE A 295 -9.95 -20.75 6.16
C ILE A 295 -8.99 -21.76 5.53
N ARG A 296 -8.98 -21.83 4.20
CA ARG A 296 -7.97 -22.60 3.49
C ARG A 296 -6.61 -21.87 3.55
N GLU A 297 -5.51 -22.63 3.59
CA GLU A 297 -4.16 -22.06 3.56
C GLU A 297 -3.93 -21.19 2.30
N GLU A 298 -4.54 -21.55 1.20
CA GLU A 298 -4.50 -20.84 -0.08
C GLU A 298 -5.11 -19.42 0.04
N ASP A 299 -6.24 -19.30 0.73
CA ASP A 299 -6.89 -18.02 1.00
C ASP A 299 -6.06 -17.15 1.95
N PHE A 300 -5.44 -17.78 2.96
CA PHE A 300 -4.46 -17.10 3.81
C PHE A 300 -3.28 -16.56 2.99
N ARG A 301 -2.69 -17.40 2.12
CA ARG A 301 -1.54 -17.00 1.29
C ARG A 301 -1.88 -15.94 0.24
N ALA A 302 -3.13 -15.87 -0.20
CA ALA A 302 -3.59 -14.80 -1.09
C ALA A 302 -3.55 -13.43 -0.39
N LEU A 303 -3.91 -13.35 0.89
CA LEU A 303 -3.84 -12.12 1.68
C LEU A 303 -2.44 -11.83 2.24
N ASN A 304 -1.62 -12.86 2.44
CA ASN A 304 -0.30 -12.77 3.06
C ASN A 304 0.82 -13.32 2.15
N PRO A 305 0.92 -12.84 0.90
CA PRO A 305 1.83 -13.39 -0.10
C PRO A 305 3.30 -13.07 0.17
N SER A 306 3.59 -12.19 1.12
CA SER A 306 4.94 -11.84 1.54
C SER A 306 5.65 -12.97 2.28
N PHE A 307 4.93 -13.86 2.95
CA PHE A 307 5.53 -14.97 3.68
C PHE A 307 5.98 -16.09 2.75
N LYS A 308 7.28 -16.34 2.75
CA LYS A 308 7.94 -17.33 1.88
C LYS A 308 8.10 -18.71 2.55
N ARG A 309 7.82 -18.81 3.83
CA ARG A 309 8.06 -19.99 4.66
C ARG A 309 6.77 -20.50 5.28
N PRO A 310 6.72 -21.77 5.70
CA PRO A 310 5.54 -22.32 6.38
C PRO A 310 5.34 -21.79 7.79
N VAL A 311 6.30 -21.06 8.35
CA VAL A 311 6.23 -20.43 9.67
C VAL A 311 6.28 -18.90 9.54
N ILE A 312 5.48 -18.23 10.36
CA ILE A 312 5.46 -16.78 10.55
C ILE A 312 6.26 -16.47 11.82
N LEU A 313 7.32 -15.68 11.67
CA LEU A 313 8.16 -15.27 12.79
C LEU A 313 7.62 -13.95 13.38
N ALA A 314 7.19 -13.99 14.62
CA ALA A 314 6.64 -12.83 15.32
C ALA A 314 7.62 -11.64 15.39
N ALA A 315 8.91 -11.92 15.57
CA ALA A 315 9.97 -10.91 15.58
C ALA A 315 10.17 -10.20 14.23
N GLY A 316 9.81 -10.88 13.12
CA GLY A 316 9.97 -10.33 11.77
C GLY A 316 8.73 -9.58 11.28
N THR A 317 7.55 -10.00 11.68
CA THR A 317 6.28 -9.40 11.28
C THR A 317 5.18 -9.81 12.23
N PRO A 318 4.82 -8.93 13.12
CA PRO A 318 3.81 -9.24 14.12
C PRO A 318 2.37 -9.22 13.57
N GLN A 319 2.15 -8.84 12.30
CA GLN A 319 0.82 -8.69 11.71
C GLN A 319 0.58 -9.63 10.54
N ILE A 320 -0.62 -10.19 10.51
CA ILE A 320 -1.18 -10.96 9.39
C ILE A 320 -2.52 -10.34 8.95
N LEU A 321 -2.93 -10.64 7.72
CA LEU A 321 -4.24 -10.28 7.20
C LEU A 321 -5.13 -11.52 7.19
N LEU A 322 -6.34 -11.38 7.72
CA LEU A 322 -7.38 -12.43 7.68
C LEU A 322 -8.66 -11.84 7.10
N PRO A 323 -9.49 -12.64 6.41
CA PRO A 323 -10.81 -12.20 6.00
C PRO A 323 -11.58 -11.63 7.19
N TRP A 324 -12.40 -10.61 6.94
CA TRP A 324 -13.02 -9.80 8.00
C TRP A 324 -13.68 -10.62 9.11
N ASP A 325 -14.52 -11.58 8.76
CA ASP A 325 -15.24 -12.41 9.72
C ASP A 325 -14.33 -13.44 10.42
N ASN A 326 -13.30 -13.91 9.71
CA ASN A 326 -12.39 -14.94 10.20
C ASN A 326 -11.35 -14.41 11.20
N ALA A 327 -11.09 -13.11 11.21
CA ALA A 327 -10.16 -12.49 12.16
C ALA A 327 -10.61 -12.71 13.62
N LYS A 328 -11.89 -12.51 13.91
CA LYS A 328 -12.48 -12.77 15.26
C LYS A 328 -12.50 -14.26 15.60
N VAL A 329 -12.76 -15.11 14.62
CA VAL A 329 -12.71 -16.57 14.78
C VAL A 329 -11.30 -17.02 15.17
N PHE A 330 -10.30 -16.52 14.47
CA PHE A 330 -8.88 -16.77 14.76
C PHE A 330 -8.51 -16.35 16.19
N GLN A 331 -8.81 -15.12 16.58
CA GLN A 331 -8.48 -14.59 17.90
C GLN A 331 -9.07 -15.45 19.01
N ARG A 332 -10.37 -15.75 18.92
CA ARG A 332 -11.06 -16.63 19.89
C ARG A 332 -10.45 -18.01 19.97
N ASN A 333 -10.14 -18.63 18.82
CA ASN A 333 -9.58 -19.97 18.79
C ASN A 333 -8.11 -19.98 19.28
N LEU A 334 -7.35 -18.91 19.01
CA LEU A 334 -5.99 -18.75 19.52
C LEU A 334 -5.98 -18.58 21.05
N GLU A 335 -6.89 -17.77 21.61
CA GLU A 335 -7.06 -17.61 23.07
C GLU A 335 -7.49 -18.91 23.76
N ALA A 336 -8.34 -19.70 23.11
CA ALA A 336 -8.79 -21.00 23.62
C ALA A 336 -7.66 -22.05 23.63
N LYS A 337 -6.67 -21.90 22.74
CA LYS A 337 -5.48 -22.75 22.65
C LYS A 337 -4.44 -22.30 23.67
N ARG A 338 -4.71 -22.51 24.96
CA ARG A 338 -3.86 -22.03 26.09
C ARG A 338 -2.50 -22.70 26.19
N GLU A 339 -2.35 -23.89 25.62
CA GLU A 339 -1.13 -24.69 25.71
C GLU A 339 -0.85 -25.40 24.39
N GLY A 340 0.42 -25.66 24.12
CA GLY A 340 0.87 -26.43 22.98
C GLY A 340 1.80 -25.68 22.04
N GLN A 341 2.28 -26.40 21.07
CA GLN A 341 3.20 -25.89 20.06
C GLN A 341 2.44 -25.04 19.02
N TYR A 342 2.92 -23.84 18.73
CA TYR A 342 2.37 -22.94 17.71
C TYR A 342 3.14 -23.05 16.40
N ALA A 343 4.44 -23.36 16.45
CA ALA A 343 5.29 -23.48 15.29
C ALA A 343 5.99 -24.84 15.28
N SER A 344 6.02 -25.50 14.14
CA SER A 344 6.76 -26.76 13.90
C SER A 344 8.22 -26.48 13.53
N TRP A 345 8.55 -25.24 13.22
CA TRP A 345 9.85 -24.80 12.76
C TRP A 345 10.38 -23.67 13.62
N THR A 346 11.69 -23.65 13.79
CA THR A 346 12.38 -22.53 14.43
C THR A 346 13.50 -22.00 13.55
N VAL A 347 14.02 -20.83 13.89
CA VAL A 347 15.15 -20.23 13.17
C VAL A 347 16.42 -20.39 14.00
N TRP A 348 17.39 -21.08 13.42
CA TRP A 348 18.71 -21.25 13.99
C TRP A 348 19.73 -20.36 13.28
N SER A 349 20.35 -19.46 14.03
CA SER A 349 21.48 -18.66 13.54
C SER A 349 22.76 -19.48 13.64
N VAL A 350 23.38 -19.75 12.51
CA VAL A 350 24.59 -20.58 12.41
C VAL A 350 25.78 -19.84 13.02
N PRO A 351 26.41 -20.36 14.07
CA PRO A 351 27.44 -19.61 14.80
C PRO A 351 28.79 -19.52 14.07
N THR A 352 29.11 -20.54 13.26
CA THR A 352 30.39 -20.64 12.51
C THR A 352 30.11 -21.16 11.09
N THR A 353 30.98 -20.83 10.14
CA THR A 353 30.88 -21.41 8.79
C THR A 353 31.10 -22.91 8.86
N MET A 354 30.16 -23.69 8.32
CA MET A 354 30.17 -25.14 8.34
C MET A 354 29.60 -25.78 7.10
N SER A 355 29.76 -27.09 6.95
CA SER A 355 29.11 -27.85 5.88
C SER A 355 27.60 -28.02 6.16
N VAL A 356 26.82 -28.31 5.11
CA VAL A 356 25.37 -28.58 5.28
C VAL A 356 25.16 -29.88 6.07
N ALA A 357 26.00 -30.88 5.88
CA ALA A 357 25.94 -32.12 6.65
C ALA A 357 26.14 -31.89 8.16
N GLU A 358 27.13 -31.06 8.54
CA GLU A 358 27.37 -30.70 9.94
C GLU A 358 26.21 -29.87 10.51
N ALA A 359 25.67 -28.92 9.74
CA ALA A 359 24.52 -28.14 10.17
C ALA A 359 23.27 -29.02 10.36
N ALA A 360 23.03 -29.95 9.46
CA ALA A 360 21.92 -30.91 9.56
C ALA A 360 22.03 -31.80 10.80
N GLN A 361 23.24 -32.30 11.10
CA GLN A 361 23.49 -33.07 12.31
C GLN A 361 23.22 -32.26 13.58
N ARG A 362 23.66 -30.98 13.63
CA ARG A 362 23.41 -30.10 14.78
C ARG A 362 21.93 -29.75 14.94
N ALA A 363 21.20 -29.65 13.83
CA ALA A 363 19.77 -29.37 13.82
C ALA A 363 18.88 -30.62 14.06
N GLY A 364 19.48 -31.82 14.10
CA GLY A 364 18.73 -33.08 14.23
C GLY A 364 17.89 -33.43 12.98
N MET A 365 18.28 -32.94 11.81
CA MET A 365 17.60 -33.11 10.54
C MET A 365 18.43 -33.92 9.55
N SER A 366 17.78 -34.44 8.50
CA SER A 366 18.51 -34.96 7.34
C SER A 366 19.13 -33.80 6.53
N GLU A 367 20.27 -34.04 5.87
CA GLU A 367 20.87 -33.05 4.98
C GLU A 367 19.92 -32.67 3.83
N ALA A 368 19.17 -33.65 3.32
CA ALA A 368 18.20 -33.44 2.24
C ALA A 368 17.06 -32.49 2.69
N ASP A 369 16.52 -32.68 3.89
CA ASP A 369 15.46 -31.82 4.43
C ASP A 369 15.97 -30.41 4.70
N LEU A 370 17.17 -30.30 5.33
CA LEU A 370 17.77 -29.00 5.58
C LEU A 370 18.02 -28.20 4.29
N ARG A 371 18.52 -28.88 3.24
CA ARG A 371 18.71 -28.27 1.91
C ARG A 371 17.40 -27.84 1.27
N SER A 372 16.41 -28.74 1.26
CA SER A 372 15.12 -28.50 0.67
C SER A 372 14.42 -27.31 1.34
N MET A 373 14.35 -27.35 2.68
CA MET A 373 13.67 -26.33 3.47
C MET A 373 14.32 -24.95 3.34
N ASN A 374 15.64 -24.89 3.21
CA ASN A 374 16.39 -23.63 3.15
C ASN A 374 16.82 -23.22 1.73
N ASN A 375 16.44 -23.98 0.70
CA ASN A 375 16.85 -23.80 -0.69
C ASN A 375 18.38 -23.70 -0.83
N ILE A 376 19.14 -24.59 -0.18
CA ILE A 376 20.59 -24.59 -0.19
C ILE A 376 21.09 -25.35 -1.43
N PRO A 377 21.79 -24.68 -2.38
CA PRO A 377 22.32 -25.34 -3.56
C PRO A 377 23.32 -26.45 -3.22
N PRO A 378 23.53 -27.41 -4.14
CA PRO A 378 24.60 -28.39 -4.00
C PRO A 378 25.97 -27.71 -3.82
N ARG A 379 26.87 -28.35 -3.04
CA ARG A 379 28.26 -27.91 -2.80
C ARG A 379 28.41 -26.53 -2.10
N MET A 380 27.34 -25.98 -1.52
CA MET A 380 27.40 -24.72 -0.79
C MET A 380 27.74 -24.97 0.67
N LEU A 381 28.63 -24.11 1.25
CA LEU A 381 28.85 -24.00 2.69
C LEU A 381 27.84 -23.01 3.29
N ILE A 382 27.44 -23.24 4.52
CA ILE A 382 26.63 -22.32 5.30
C ILE A 382 27.58 -21.39 6.03
N LYS A 383 27.42 -20.10 5.79
CA LYS A 383 28.27 -19.07 6.42
C LYS A 383 27.79 -18.80 7.84
N ALA A 384 28.74 -18.41 8.72
CA ALA A 384 28.41 -17.86 10.03
C ALA A 384 27.40 -16.70 9.90
N GLY A 385 26.42 -16.64 10.82
CA GLY A 385 25.34 -15.66 10.79
C GLY A 385 24.20 -16.00 9.83
N SER A 386 24.28 -17.09 9.05
CA SER A 386 23.14 -17.55 8.24
C SER A 386 21.99 -17.98 9.15
N ALA A 387 20.79 -17.53 8.83
CA ALA A 387 19.57 -17.98 9.50
C ALA A 387 18.96 -19.17 8.73
N LEU A 388 18.87 -20.31 9.36
CA LEU A 388 18.29 -21.53 8.82
C LEU A 388 16.98 -21.88 9.51
N MET A 389 16.02 -22.38 8.77
CA MET A 389 14.88 -23.09 9.33
C MET A 389 15.28 -24.50 9.70
N VAL A 390 14.99 -24.88 10.93
CA VAL A 390 15.26 -26.19 11.53
C VAL A 390 14.07 -26.70 12.31
#